data_d42fa5322cf9acd70f391ffc57dbaa24
#
_entry.id   d42fa5322cf9acd70f391ffc57dbaa24
#
_cell.length_a   1.000
_cell.length_b   1.000
_cell.length_c   1.000
_cell.angle_alpha   90.00
_cell.angle_beta   90.00
_cell.angle_gamma   90.00
#
_symmetry.space_group_name_H-M   'P 1'
#
loop_
_entity.id
_entity.type
_entity.pdbx_description
1 polymer ?
#
loop_
_entity_poly.entity_id
_entity_poly.type
_entity_poly.pdbx_seq_one_letter_code
_entity_poly.pdbx_strand_id
1 'polypeptide(L)'
;MIRRLQDRVALVTCASRGIGLGIAKKLAQEGAHLAFTYKSSAEAALNLQQELVALGVQAKAYASDASDYLQAEQLIESVLADFGHLDIVVNNAGITRDQLLLRMTEAQWDEVLDNNLKSVFNICKHAVKPMMKARRGSIINLSSVVGRSGNAGQSNYSASKAGVIAFTQSLAKELGSRNIRCNAIAPGFILTEMTGQLDAAVAEEWNKRIPLGRAGTVEEVAEVVAFLASDAASYVSGQCWNVCGGMQSS
;
A
#
# COMPACT_ATOMS: atom_id res chain seq x y z
N MET A 1 -26.17 -2.09 -1.13
CA MET A 1 -25.06 -1.12 -1.33
C MET A 1 -24.48 -1.32 -2.73
N ILE A 2 -24.18 -0.25 -3.46
CA ILE A 2 -23.51 -0.33 -4.77
C ILE A 2 -22.04 -0.71 -4.51
N ARG A 3 -21.58 -1.82 -5.07
CA ARG A 3 -20.19 -2.26 -5.00
C ARG A 3 -19.37 -1.53 -6.06
N ARG A 4 -18.50 -0.57 -5.64
CA ARG A 4 -17.74 0.30 -6.55
C ARG A 4 -16.67 -0.42 -7.38
N LEU A 5 -16.25 -1.62 -6.96
CA LEU A 5 -15.15 -2.38 -7.55
C LEU A 5 -15.57 -3.75 -8.05
N GLN A 6 -16.87 -3.90 -8.37
CA GLN A 6 -17.42 -5.17 -8.80
C GLN A 6 -16.61 -5.77 -9.97
N ASP A 7 -16.20 -7.02 -9.82
CA ASP A 7 -15.42 -7.81 -10.80
C ASP A 7 -14.05 -7.24 -11.18
N ARG A 8 -13.54 -6.23 -10.44
CA ARG A 8 -12.15 -5.77 -10.56
C ARG A 8 -11.21 -6.74 -9.87
N VAL A 9 -10.00 -6.90 -10.38
CA VAL A 9 -8.93 -7.67 -9.74
C VAL A 9 -7.94 -6.73 -9.11
N ALA A 10 -7.72 -6.89 -7.80
CA ALA A 10 -6.79 -6.09 -7.02
C ALA A 10 -5.64 -6.95 -6.48
N LEU A 11 -4.41 -6.48 -6.64
CA LEU A 11 -3.23 -7.01 -5.96
C LEU A 11 -2.87 -6.09 -4.79
N VAL A 12 -2.78 -6.66 -3.57
CA VAL A 12 -2.33 -5.92 -2.36
C VAL A 12 -1.08 -6.59 -1.80
N THR A 13 0.04 -5.86 -1.73
CA THR A 13 1.28 -6.42 -1.18
C THR A 13 1.29 -6.37 0.34
N CYS A 14 1.79 -7.45 1.01
CA CYS A 14 1.86 -7.61 2.46
C CYS A 14 0.51 -7.36 3.16
N ALA A 15 -0.54 -8.08 2.75
CA ALA A 15 -1.91 -7.88 3.26
C ALA A 15 -2.29 -8.78 4.44
N SER A 16 -1.41 -9.62 4.96
CA SER A 16 -1.75 -10.55 6.06
C SER A 16 -1.99 -9.86 7.41
N ARG A 17 -1.67 -8.55 7.55
CA ARG A 17 -1.85 -7.77 8.79
C ARG A 17 -1.93 -6.27 8.54
N GLY A 18 -2.26 -5.52 9.58
CA GLY A 18 -2.20 -4.04 9.62
C GLY A 18 -2.99 -3.37 8.52
N ILE A 19 -2.43 -2.30 7.94
CA ILE A 19 -3.08 -1.48 6.91
C ILE A 19 -3.43 -2.33 5.67
N GLY A 20 -2.53 -3.22 5.24
CA GLY A 20 -2.78 -4.09 4.09
C GLY A 20 -3.98 -5.02 4.27
N LEU A 21 -4.17 -5.56 5.49
CA LEU A 21 -5.33 -6.37 5.85
C LEU A 21 -6.64 -5.59 5.72
N GLY A 22 -6.69 -4.38 6.29
CA GLY A 22 -7.87 -3.52 6.18
C GLY A 22 -8.19 -3.14 4.73
N ILE A 23 -7.15 -2.83 3.94
CA ILE A 23 -7.30 -2.54 2.51
C ILE A 23 -7.88 -3.74 1.77
N ALA A 24 -7.32 -4.94 1.95
CA ALA A 24 -7.81 -6.15 1.29
C ALA A 24 -9.28 -6.43 1.62
N LYS A 25 -9.65 -6.35 2.91
CA LYS A 25 -11.04 -6.51 3.36
C LYS A 25 -11.97 -5.46 2.74
N LYS A 26 -11.57 -4.19 2.73
CA LYS A 26 -12.38 -3.12 2.15
C LYS A 26 -12.59 -3.28 0.65
N LEU A 27 -11.53 -3.58 -0.11
CA LEU A 27 -11.64 -3.80 -1.56
C LEU A 27 -12.56 -5.00 -1.87
N ALA A 28 -12.49 -6.08 -1.09
CA ALA A 28 -13.40 -7.22 -1.22
C ALA A 28 -14.87 -6.86 -0.91
N GLN A 29 -15.14 -6.08 0.13
CA GLN A 29 -16.47 -5.56 0.44
C GLN A 29 -17.05 -4.72 -0.70
N GLU A 30 -16.19 -4.00 -1.43
CA GLU A 30 -16.56 -3.23 -2.62
C GLU A 30 -16.68 -4.09 -3.89
N GLY A 31 -16.47 -5.41 -3.80
CA GLY A 31 -16.68 -6.38 -4.88
C GLY A 31 -15.43 -6.76 -5.69
N ALA A 32 -14.24 -6.31 -5.29
CA ALA A 32 -13.02 -6.70 -5.98
C ALA A 32 -12.61 -8.15 -5.63
N HIS A 33 -12.09 -8.87 -6.63
CA HIS A 33 -11.34 -10.10 -6.42
C HIS A 33 -9.94 -9.76 -5.93
N LEU A 34 -9.39 -10.57 -5.01
CA LEU A 34 -8.16 -10.25 -4.30
C LEU A 34 -7.03 -11.23 -4.57
N ALA A 35 -5.96 -10.76 -5.20
CA ALA A 35 -4.64 -11.32 -5.10
C ALA A 35 -3.91 -10.57 -3.97
N PHE A 36 -3.24 -11.26 -3.06
CA PHE A 36 -2.48 -10.58 -2.01
C PHE A 36 -1.24 -11.36 -1.60
N THR A 37 -0.21 -10.64 -1.13
CA THR A 37 1.03 -11.30 -0.74
C THR A 37 1.23 -11.33 0.76
N TYR A 38 1.99 -12.34 1.19
CA TYR A 38 2.58 -12.45 2.52
C TYR A 38 4.05 -12.90 2.40
N LYS A 39 4.87 -12.62 3.42
CA LYS A 39 6.28 -13.04 3.46
C LYS A 39 6.51 -14.20 4.41
N SER A 40 5.96 -14.17 5.62
CA SER A 40 6.25 -15.16 6.68
C SER A 40 5.00 -15.71 7.39
N SER A 41 3.84 -15.05 7.28
CA SER A 41 2.64 -15.40 8.05
C SER A 41 1.65 -16.17 7.19
N ALA A 42 1.98 -17.42 6.83
CA ALA A 42 1.14 -18.26 5.96
C ALA A 42 -0.25 -18.52 6.57
N GLU A 43 -0.33 -18.82 7.87
CA GLU A 43 -1.59 -19.07 8.56
C GLU A 43 -2.51 -17.85 8.52
N ALA A 44 -1.99 -16.65 8.86
CA ALA A 44 -2.76 -15.41 8.78
C ALA A 44 -3.22 -15.10 7.34
N ALA A 45 -2.40 -15.44 6.34
CA ALA A 45 -2.77 -15.27 4.95
C ALA A 45 -3.90 -16.24 4.53
N LEU A 46 -3.86 -17.49 4.95
CA LEU A 46 -4.93 -18.47 4.70
C LEU A 46 -6.24 -18.06 5.38
N ASN A 47 -6.18 -17.61 6.63
CA ASN A 47 -7.33 -17.09 7.35
C ASN A 47 -7.96 -15.88 6.62
N LEU A 48 -7.14 -14.93 6.21
CA LEU A 48 -7.62 -13.80 5.41
C LEU A 48 -8.26 -14.27 4.09
N GLN A 49 -7.63 -15.21 3.39
CA GLN A 49 -8.20 -15.73 2.14
C GLN A 49 -9.61 -16.30 2.36
N GLN A 50 -9.81 -17.08 3.42
CA GLN A 50 -11.13 -17.63 3.76
C GLN A 50 -12.15 -16.54 4.08
N GLU A 51 -11.76 -15.52 4.86
CA GLU A 51 -12.61 -14.38 5.17
C GLU A 51 -13.04 -13.61 3.89
N LEU A 52 -12.10 -13.39 2.96
CA LEU A 52 -12.40 -12.70 1.71
C LEU A 52 -13.34 -13.53 0.81
N VAL A 53 -13.12 -14.83 0.72
CA VAL A 53 -14.01 -15.75 -0.02
C VAL A 53 -15.42 -15.75 0.58
N ALA A 54 -15.55 -15.66 1.90
CA ALA A 54 -16.86 -15.57 2.57
C ALA A 54 -17.62 -14.26 2.22
N LEU A 55 -16.93 -13.20 1.77
CA LEU A 55 -17.56 -12.00 1.24
C LEU A 55 -18.10 -12.16 -0.20
N GLY A 56 -17.90 -13.33 -0.81
CA GLY A 56 -18.41 -13.68 -2.14
C GLY A 56 -17.49 -13.23 -3.28
N VAL A 57 -16.22 -13.00 -3.03
CA VAL A 57 -15.21 -12.67 -4.05
C VAL A 57 -14.19 -13.80 -4.20
N GLN A 58 -13.50 -13.86 -5.33
CA GLN A 58 -12.33 -14.71 -5.47
C GLN A 58 -11.17 -14.10 -4.68
N ALA A 59 -10.43 -14.93 -3.94
CA ALA A 59 -9.25 -14.48 -3.21
C ALA A 59 -8.15 -15.55 -3.23
N LYS A 60 -6.90 -15.12 -3.45
CA LYS A 60 -5.72 -16.00 -3.43
C LYS A 60 -4.53 -15.32 -2.78
N ALA A 61 -3.91 -16.04 -1.85
CA ALA A 61 -2.70 -15.64 -1.17
C ALA A 61 -1.45 -16.15 -1.91
N TYR A 62 -0.41 -15.32 -2.00
CA TYR A 62 0.86 -15.66 -2.62
C TYR A 62 2.02 -15.40 -1.65
N ALA A 63 2.88 -16.41 -1.46
CA ALA A 63 4.16 -16.20 -0.79
C ALA A 63 5.09 -15.49 -1.75
N SER A 64 5.43 -14.21 -1.48
CA SER A 64 6.27 -13.42 -2.38
C SER A 64 6.96 -12.28 -1.63
N ASP A 65 8.24 -12.09 -1.90
CA ASP A 65 9.02 -10.93 -1.47
C ASP A 65 9.07 -9.89 -2.59
N ALA A 66 8.35 -8.79 -2.41
CA ALA A 66 8.29 -7.72 -3.41
C ALA A 66 9.64 -7.03 -3.62
N SER A 67 10.61 -7.13 -2.70
CA SER A 67 11.96 -6.60 -2.88
C SER A 67 12.81 -7.41 -3.87
N ASP A 68 12.43 -8.66 -4.14
CA ASP A 68 13.02 -9.52 -5.14
C ASP A 68 12.35 -9.29 -6.51
N TYR A 69 13.16 -8.90 -7.51
CA TYR A 69 12.68 -8.55 -8.83
C TYR A 69 12.03 -9.73 -9.58
N LEU A 70 12.63 -10.92 -9.48
CA LEU A 70 12.12 -12.13 -10.15
C LEU A 70 10.85 -12.65 -9.47
N GLN A 71 10.77 -12.60 -8.14
CA GLN A 71 9.55 -12.97 -7.42
C GLN A 71 8.39 -12.01 -7.74
N ALA A 72 8.67 -10.71 -7.92
CA ALA A 72 7.66 -9.74 -8.36
C ALA A 72 7.15 -10.05 -9.77
N GLU A 73 8.02 -10.48 -10.72
CA GLU A 73 7.62 -10.93 -12.05
C GLU A 73 6.71 -12.15 -11.97
N GLN A 74 7.17 -13.21 -11.30
CA GLN A 74 6.42 -14.46 -11.11
C GLN A 74 5.06 -14.24 -10.43
N LEU A 75 5.00 -13.30 -9.47
CA LEU A 75 3.75 -12.91 -8.83
C LEU A 75 2.75 -12.35 -9.83
N ILE A 76 3.16 -11.39 -10.65
CA ILE A 76 2.26 -10.78 -11.65
C ILE A 76 1.80 -11.81 -12.68
N GLU A 77 2.70 -12.69 -13.15
CA GLU A 77 2.33 -13.79 -14.04
C GLU A 77 1.31 -14.74 -13.42
N SER A 78 1.52 -15.11 -12.14
CA SER A 78 0.60 -15.96 -11.40
C SER A 78 -0.78 -15.31 -11.21
N VAL A 79 -0.81 -14.01 -10.87
CA VAL A 79 -2.07 -13.26 -10.76
C VAL A 79 -2.82 -13.23 -12.08
N LEU A 80 -2.13 -13.01 -13.19
CA LEU A 80 -2.76 -13.01 -14.50
C LEU A 80 -3.25 -14.39 -14.93
N ALA A 81 -2.53 -15.45 -14.57
CA ALA A 81 -2.95 -16.82 -14.83
C ALA A 81 -4.20 -17.22 -14.03
N ASP A 82 -4.27 -16.80 -12.76
CA ASP A 82 -5.37 -17.18 -11.86
C ASP A 82 -6.63 -16.32 -12.05
N PHE A 83 -6.48 -15.02 -12.35
CA PHE A 83 -7.61 -14.08 -12.42
C PHE A 83 -7.88 -13.53 -13.84
N GLY A 84 -7.01 -13.77 -14.80
CA GLY A 84 -7.16 -13.33 -16.19
C GLY A 84 -6.77 -11.88 -16.47
N HIS A 85 -6.84 -11.00 -15.49
CA HIS A 85 -6.50 -9.57 -15.62
C HIS A 85 -6.05 -8.97 -14.29
N LEU A 86 -5.57 -7.71 -14.32
CA LEU A 86 -5.16 -6.96 -13.14
C LEU A 86 -5.57 -5.49 -13.32
N ASP A 87 -6.45 -4.98 -12.45
CA ASP A 87 -7.00 -3.62 -12.52
C ASP A 87 -6.41 -2.68 -11.47
N ILE A 88 -6.09 -3.21 -10.30
CA ILE A 88 -5.71 -2.42 -9.14
C ILE A 88 -4.44 -3.00 -8.54
N VAL A 89 -3.45 -2.15 -8.30
CA VAL A 89 -2.24 -2.51 -7.54
C VAL A 89 -2.14 -1.61 -6.33
N VAL A 90 -2.04 -2.21 -5.14
CA VAL A 90 -1.77 -1.50 -3.89
C VAL A 90 -0.42 -1.95 -3.35
N ASN A 91 0.58 -1.09 -3.49
CA ASN A 91 1.91 -1.30 -2.94
C ASN A 91 1.92 -0.86 -1.48
N ASN A 92 1.67 -1.81 -0.58
CA ASN A 92 1.59 -1.59 0.87
C ASN A 92 2.82 -2.11 1.63
N ALA A 93 3.61 -3.01 1.05
CA ALA A 93 4.80 -3.56 1.70
C ALA A 93 5.74 -2.45 2.20
N GLY A 94 6.27 -2.63 3.40
CA GLY A 94 7.24 -1.70 3.96
C GLY A 94 7.67 -2.10 5.37
N ILE A 95 8.87 -1.66 5.72
CA ILE A 95 9.50 -1.87 7.02
C ILE A 95 10.12 -0.59 7.54
N THR A 96 10.43 -0.54 8.83
CA THR A 96 11.27 0.48 9.44
C THR A 96 12.54 -0.15 10.05
N ARG A 97 13.64 0.61 10.08
CA ARG A 97 14.86 0.31 10.81
C ARG A 97 15.35 1.64 11.39
N ASP A 98 14.65 2.05 12.46
CA ASP A 98 14.85 3.37 13.06
C ASP A 98 16.16 3.44 13.80
N GLN A 99 17.01 4.40 13.41
CA GLN A 99 18.31 4.67 14.04
C GLN A 99 18.76 6.09 13.69
N LEU A 100 19.38 6.79 14.64
CA LEU A 100 20.04 8.07 14.36
C LEU A 100 21.14 7.86 13.30
N LEU A 101 21.29 8.81 12.38
CA LEU A 101 22.18 8.69 11.23
C LEU A 101 23.62 8.26 11.61
N LEU A 102 24.15 8.81 12.70
CA LEU A 102 25.50 8.46 13.18
C LEU A 102 25.66 6.96 13.51
N ARG A 103 24.59 6.27 13.87
CA ARG A 103 24.60 4.85 14.25
C ARG A 103 23.93 3.95 13.21
N MET A 104 23.32 4.52 12.18
CA MET A 104 22.67 3.76 11.12
C MET A 104 23.71 3.02 10.29
N THR A 105 23.52 1.73 10.11
CA THR A 105 24.39 0.93 9.25
C THR A 105 23.91 0.98 7.80
N GLU A 106 24.84 0.75 6.85
CA GLU A 106 24.53 0.60 5.43
C GLU A 106 23.45 -0.48 5.20
N ALA A 107 23.57 -1.62 5.87
CA ALA A 107 22.60 -2.71 5.80
C ALA A 107 21.18 -2.28 6.24
N GLN A 108 21.04 -1.44 7.28
CA GLN A 108 19.75 -0.90 7.71
C GLN A 108 19.18 0.09 6.68
N TRP A 109 20.03 0.86 6.03
CA TRP A 109 19.66 1.76 4.95
C TRP A 109 19.16 0.96 3.74
N ASP A 110 19.96 0.03 3.24
CA ASP A 110 19.65 -0.77 2.06
C ASP A 110 18.39 -1.61 2.25
N GLU A 111 18.25 -2.27 3.40
CA GLU A 111 17.07 -3.07 3.72
C GLU A 111 15.78 -2.24 3.64
N VAL A 112 15.80 -1.00 4.13
CA VAL A 112 14.62 -0.11 4.08
C VAL A 112 14.35 0.36 2.65
N LEU A 113 15.37 0.74 1.90
CA LEU A 113 15.22 1.18 0.51
C LEU A 113 14.70 0.04 -0.38
N ASP A 114 15.23 -1.17 -0.22
CA ASP A 114 14.83 -2.35 -0.98
C ASP A 114 13.38 -2.75 -0.68
N ASN A 115 13.00 -2.78 0.60
CA ASN A 115 11.64 -3.19 0.97
C ASN A 115 10.58 -2.11 0.71
N ASN A 116 10.90 -0.82 0.81
CA ASN A 116 9.92 0.24 0.75
C ASN A 116 9.82 0.94 -0.61
N LEU A 117 10.93 1.05 -1.35
CA LEU A 117 10.97 1.79 -2.61
C LEU A 117 11.22 0.86 -3.81
N LYS A 118 12.26 0.03 -3.75
CA LYS A 118 12.56 -0.91 -4.84
C LYS A 118 11.42 -1.93 -5.03
N SER A 119 10.80 -2.39 -3.96
CA SER A 119 9.61 -3.26 -4.03
C SER A 119 8.48 -2.63 -4.85
N VAL A 120 8.21 -1.33 -4.65
CA VAL A 120 7.20 -0.59 -5.43
C VAL A 120 7.57 -0.54 -6.90
N PHE A 121 8.84 -0.26 -7.20
CA PHE A 121 9.35 -0.31 -8.58
C PHE A 121 9.17 -1.71 -9.18
N ASN A 122 9.58 -2.77 -8.49
CA ASN A 122 9.50 -4.14 -8.98
C ASN A 122 8.07 -4.54 -9.36
N ILE A 123 7.12 -4.34 -8.46
CA ILE A 123 5.70 -4.66 -8.70
C ILE A 123 5.14 -3.81 -9.86
N CYS A 124 5.37 -2.50 -9.85
CA CYS A 124 4.88 -1.63 -10.91
C CYS A 124 5.49 -1.99 -12.28
N LYS A 125 6.79 -2.30 -12.34
CA LYS A 125 7.49 -2.68 -13.58
C LYS A 125 6.81 -3.82 -14.31
N HIS A 126 6.36 -4.84 -13.58
CA HIS A 126 5.71 -6.00 -14.18
C HIS A 126 4.18 -5.79 -14.37
N ALA A 127 3.51 -5.07 -13.47
CA ALA A 127 2.07 -4.79 -13.55
C ALA A 127 1.69 -3.81 -14.67
N VAL A 128 2.55 -2.87 -15.00
CA VAL A 128 2.27 -1.82 -16.01
C VAL A 128 2.02 -2.40 -17.40
N LYS A 129 2.76 -3.42 -17.82
CA LYS A 129 2.62 -4.02 -19.16
C LYS A 129 1.21 -4.57 -19.43
N PRO A 130 0.63 -5.46 -18.59
CA PRO A 130 -0.75 -5.93 -18.79
C PRO A 130 -1.78 -4.80 -18.65
N MET A 131 -1.62 -3.85 -17.70
CA MET A 131 -2.50 -2.70 -17.57
C MET A 131 -2.49 -1.80 -18.81
N MET A 132 -1.33 -1.54 -19.40
CA MET A 132 -1.21 -0.77 -20.65
C MET A 132 -1.92 -1.45 -21.82
N LYS A 133 -1.83 -2.78 -21.90
CA LYS A 133 -2.53 -3.57 -22.93
C LYS A 133 -4.05 -3.47 -22.74
N ALA A 134 -4.52 -3.53 -21.50
CA ALA A 134 -5.94 -3.40 -21.15
C ALA A 134 -6.45 -1.93 -21.24
N ARG A 135 -5.54 -0.94 -21.29
CA ARG A 135 -5.83 0.50 -21.23
C ARG A 135 -6.68 0.86 -20.00
N ARG A 136 -6.41 0.22 -18.89
CA ARG A 136 -7.12 0.38 -17.61
C ARG A 136 -6.20 0.02 -16.45
N GLY A 137 -6.18 0.85 -15.41
CA GLY A 137 -5.45 0.55 -14.18
C GLY A 137 -5.53 1.64 -13.13
N SER A 138 -5.43 1.23 -11.85
CA SER A 138 -5.23 2.13 -10.73
C SER A 138 -4.11 1.60 -9.85
N ILE A 139 -3.02 2.37 -9.72
CA ILE A 139 -1.88 2.05 -8.86
C ILE A 139 -1.95 2.97 -7.65
N ILE A 140 -1.92 2.39 -6.45
CA ILE A 140 -1.95 3.11 -5.18
C ILE A 140 -0.70 2.69 -4.37
N ASN A 141 0.16 3.66 -4.08
CA ASN A 141 1.41 3.42 -3.37
C ASN A 141 1.33 3.97 -1.93
N LEU A 142 1.59 3.13 -0.93
CA LEU A 142 1.62 3.55 0.47
C LEU A 142 2.95 4.25 0.78
N SER A 143 2.87 5.58 0.92
CA SER A 143 3.91 6.42 1.47
C SER A 143 3.74 6.57 3.00
N SER A 144 4.06 7.72 3.54
CA SER A 144 3.84 8.12 4.95
C SER A 144 3.97 9.63 5.05
N VAL A 145 3.37 10.23 6.08
CA VAL A 145 3.58 11.65 6.40
C VAL A 145 5.06 11.99 6.58
N VAL A 146 5.86 11.07 7.13
CA VAL A 146 7.31 11.30 7.31
C VAL A 146 8.08 11.31 6.00
N GLY A 147 7.51 10.81 4.90
CA GLY A 147 8.07 10.98 3.55
C GLY A 147 8.03 12.43 3.07
N ARG A 148 7.23 13.30 3.69
CA ARG A 148 7.14 14.73 3.40
C ARG A 148 7.87 15.57 4.45
N SER A 149 7.71 15.25 5.73
CA SER A 149 8.23 16.07 6.83
C SER A 149 9.62 15.64 7.33
N GLY A 150 10.04 14.41 7.04
CA GLY A 150 11.15 13.79 7.75
C GLY A 150 10.78 13.45 9.20
N ASN A 151 11.60 12.63 9.84
CA ASN A 151 11.55 12.36 11.28
C ASN A 151 12.94 11.95 11.77
N ALA A 152 13.34 12.45 12.94
CA ALA A 152 14.62 12.08 13.56
C ALA A 152 14.68 10.56 13.79
N GLY A 153 15.79 9.93 13.42
CA GLY A 153 15.98 8.49 13.51
C GLY A 153 15.38 7.68 12.37
N GLN A 154 14.72 8.34 11.38
CA GLN A 154 14.05 7.68 10.26
C GLN A 154 14.56 8.19 8.89
N SER A 155 15.82 8.58 8.78
CA SER A 155 16.35 9.13 7.52
C SER A 155 16.20 8.16 6.33
N ASN A 156 16.44 6.86 6.52
CA ASN A 156 16.21 5.80 5.54
C ASN A 156 14.73 5.64 5.19
N TYR A 157 13.85 5.56 6.18
CA TYR A 157 12.42 5.40 5.99
C TYR A 157 11.80 6.64 5.31
N SER A 158 12.13 7.84 5.78
CA SER A 158 11.67 9.10 5.18
C SER A 158 12.13 9.23 3.72
N ALA A 159 13.39 8.92 3.43
CA ALA A 159 13.92 8.93 2.07
C ALA A 159 13.17 7.94 1.16
N SER A 160 12.94 6.70 1.65
CA SER A 160 12.19 5.70 0.89
C SER A 160 10.76 6.15 0.59
N LYS A 161 10.06 6.72 1.57
CA LYS A 161 8.65 7.16 1.43
C LYS A 161 8.52 8.45 0.60
N ALA A 162 9.50 9.35 0.64
CA ALA A 162 9.61 10.47 -0.29
C ALA A 162 9.84 9.99 -1.73
N GLY A 163 10.72 9.01 -1.92
CA GLY A 163 10.95 8.35 -3.21
C GLY A 163 9.69 7.74 -3.81
N VAL A 164 8.85 7.10 -2.99
CA VAL A 164 7.54 6.57 -3.41
C VAL A 164 6.63 7.67 -3.96
N ILE A 165 6.61 8.87 -3.34
CA ILE A 165 5.80 10.00 -3.82
C ILE A 165 6.29 10.45 -5.20
N ALA A 166 7.60 10.68 -5.35
CA ALA A 166 8.20 11.12 -6.61
C ALA A 166 8.02 10.08 -7.72
N PHE A 167 8.21 8.79 -7.41
CA PHE A 167 7.96 7.68 -8.32
C PHE A 167 6.51 7.64 -8.80
N THR A 168 5.55 7.80 -7.89
CA THR A 168 4.12 7.87 -8.19
C THR A 168 3.80 8.98 -9.18
N GLN A 169 4.35 10.18 -8.97
CA GLN A 169 4.16 11.34 -9.85
C GLN A 169 4.72 11.11 -11.25
N SER A 170 5.87 10.44 -11.35
CA SER A 170 6.48 10.07 -12.63
C SER A 170 5.61 9.08 -13.39
N LEU A 171 5.18 8.00 -12.74
CA LEU A 171 4.30 7.00 -13.36
C LEU A 171 2.96 7.59 -13.80
N ALA A 172 2.38 8.50 -13.04
CA ALA A 172 1.13 9.16 -13.42
C ALA A 172 1.26 9.90 -14.76
N LYS A 173 2.41 10.55 -15.00
CA LYS A 173 2.70 11.24 -16.26
C LYS A 173 2.97 10.27 -17.41
N GLU A 174 3.70 9.20 -17.16
CA GLU A 174 4.04 8.18 -18.18
C GLU A 174 2.81 7.38 -18.64
N LEU A 175 1.91 7.05 -17.70
CA LEU A 175 0.85 6.08 -17.93
C LEU A 175 -0.52 6.71 -18.21
N GLY A 176 -0.68 8.02 -18.02
CA GLY A 176 -1.94 8.72 -18.19
C GLY A 176 -2.57 8.54 -19.57
N SER A 177 -1.76 8.57 -20.65
CA SER A 177 -2.21 8.34 -22.03
C SER A 177 -2.77 6.91 -22.28
N ARG A 178 -2.51 6.00 -21.33
CA ARG A 178 -3.01 4.61 -21.34
C ARG A 178 -4.18 4.41 -20.38
N ASN A 179 -4.77 5.49 -19.87
CA ASN A 179 -5.86 5.44 -18.89
C ASN A 179 -5.51 4.66 -17.61
N ILE A 180 -4.25 4.80 -17.17
CA ILE A 180 -3.76 4.22 -15.92
C ILE A 180 -3.49 5.39 -14.97
N ARG A 181 -4.11 5.35 -13.79
CA ARG A 181 -3.92 6.34 -12.73
C ARG A 181 -2.90 5.82 -11.73
N CYS A 182 -2.08 6.72 -11.19
CA CYS A 182 -1.12 6.38 -10.15
C CYS A 182 -1.18 7.44 -9.06
N ASN A 183 -1.50 7.03 -7.82
CA ASN A 183 -1.59 7.93 -6.67
C ASN A 183 -0.84 7.34 -5.47
N ALA A 184 -0.46 8.20 -4.55
CA ALA A 184 0.11 7.81 -3.27
C ALA A 184 -0.85 8.16 -2.12
N ILE A 185 -0.77 7.41 -1.04
CA ILE A 185 -1.39 7.74 0.24
C ILE A 185 -0.28 7.88 1.27
N ALA A 186 -0.37 8.92 2.09
CA ALA A 186 0.54 9.17 3.20
C ALA A 186 -0.21 9.05 4.53
N PRO A 187 -0.31 7.84 5.12
CA PRO A 187 -0.88 7.66 6.43
C PRO A 187 -0.05 8.40 7.49
N GLY A 188 -0.76 8.93 8.50
CA GLY A 188 -0.16 9.42 9.74
C GLY A 188 0.01 8.30 10.77
N PHE A 189 -0.33 8.60 12.03
CA PHE A 189 -0.33 7.61 13.09
C PHE A 189 -1.62 6.79 13.03
N ILE A 190 -1.50 5.51 12.64
CA ILE A 190 -2.62 4.58 12.44
C ILE A 190 -2.53 3.46 13.47
N LEU A 191 -3.65 3.16 14.14
CA LEU A 191 -3.75 2.02 15.05
C LEU A 191 -3.69 0.71 14.24
N THR A 192 -2.70 -0.11 14.57
CA THR A 192 -2.50 -1.47 14.06
C THR A 192 -2.13 -2.36 15.23
N GLU A 193 -2.07 -3.66 15.05
CA GLU A 193 -1.57 -4.57 16.08
C GLU A 193 -0.16 -4.16 16.59
N MET A 194 0.68 -3.60 15.72
CA MET A 194 2.03 -3.16 16.05
C MET A 194 2.01 -1.86 16.88
N THR A 195 1.16 -0.89 16.53
CA THR A 195 1.07 0.40 17.24
C THR A 195 0.18 0.34 18.47
N GLY A 196 -0.76 -0.61 18.54
CA GLY A 196 -1.63 -0.82 19.71
C GLY A 196 -0.90 -1.38 20.93
N GLN A 197 0.35 -1.81 20.78
CA GLN A 197 1.21 -2.24 21.90
C GLN A 197 2.08 -1.11 22.47
N LEU A 198 1.94 0.12 21.97
CA LEU A 198 2.66 1.28 22.50
C LEU A 198 2.15 1.62 23.90
N ASP A 199 3.08 2.07 24.75
CA ASP A 199 2.75 2.62 26.07
C ASP A 199 1.71 3.74 25.92
N ALA A 200 0.73 3.77 26.83
CA ALA A 200 -0.35 4.76 26.81
C ALA A 200 0.18 6.21 26.82
N ALA A 201 1.28 6.48 27.53
CA ALA A 201 1.92 7.79 27.55
C ALA A 201 2.48 8.18 26.17
N VAL A 202 3.07 7.23 25.43
CA VAL A 202 3.57 7.44 24.07
C VAL A 202 2.40 7.69 23.11
N ALA A 203 1.33 6.91 23.23
CA ALA A 203 0.13 7.09 22.41
C ALA A 203 -0.51 8.45 22.63
N GLU A 204 -0.58 8.93 23.89
CA GLU A 204 -1.10 10.25 24.24
C GLU A 204 -0.22 11.37 23.65
N GLU A 205 1.10 11.23 23.68
CA GLU A 205 2.01 12.21 23.07
C GLU A 205 1.81 12.32 21.55
N TRP A 206 1.59 11.20 20.86
CA TRP A 206 1.22 11.21 19.45
C TRP A 206 -0.13 11.88 19.20
N ASN A 207 -1.14 11.56 20.00
CA ASN A 207 -2.48 12.15 19.88
C ASN A 207 -2.47 13.68 20.03
N LYS A 208 -1.61 14.22 20.89
CA LYS A 208 -1.43 15.69 21.05
C LYS A 208 -0.89 16.37 19.77
N ARG A 209 -0.21 15.64 18.92
CA ARG A 209 0.33 16.15 17.63
C ARG A 209 -0.68 16.05 16.48
N ILE A 210 -1.80 15.37 16.70
CA ILE A 210 -2.84 15.15 15.68
C ILE A 210 -3.99 16.12 15.95
N PRO A 211 -4.31 17.05 15.04
CA PRO A 211 -5.42 18.00 15.23
C PRO A 211 -6.77 17.35 15.51
N LEU A 212 -7.06 16.16 14.94
CA LEU A 212 -8.27 15.40 15.29
C LEU A 212 -8.19 14.71 16.67
N GLY A 213 -7.08 14.84 17.41
CA GLY A 213 -6.93 14.37 18.79
C GLY A 213 -6.88 12.86 18.98
N ARG A 214 -6.77 12.08 17.92
CA ARG A 214 -6.73 10.62 17.97
C ARG A 214 -5.92 10.01 16.84
N ALA A 215 -5.44 8.81 17.05
CA ALA A 215 -4.91 8.00 15.96
C ALA A 215 -6.01 7.69 14.92
N GLY A 216 -5.61 7.51 13.66
CA GLY A 216 -6.48 6.97 12.63
C GLY A 216 -6.66 5.46 12.74
N THR A 217 -7.66 4.91 12.05
CA THR A 217 -7.87 3.47 11.95
C THR A 217 -7.44 2.93 10.57
N VAL A 218 -7.27 1.62 10.49
CA VAL A 218 -6.94 0.94 9.22
C VAL A 218 -8.06 1.14 8.20
N GLU A 219 -9.30 1.16 8.67
CA GLU A 219 -10.51 1.34 7.85
C GLU A 219 -10.52 2.74 7.21
N GLU A 220 -10.11 3.78 7.94
CA GLU A 220 -10.03 5.15 7.39
C GLU A 220 -9.02 5.25 6.25
N VAL A 221 -7.90 4.55 6.33
CA VAL A 221 -6.94 4.44 5.21
C VAL A 221 -7.55 3.62 4.06
N ALA A 222 -8.20 2.50 4.37
CA ALA A 222 -8.77 1.61 3.38
C ALA A 222 -9.92 2.26 2.57
N GLU A 223 -10.71 3.16 3.18
CA GLU A 223 -11.73 3.93 2.47
C GLU A 223 -11.14 4.83 1.39
N VAL A 224 -10.02 5.52 1.69
CA VAL A 224 -9.34 6.36 0.71
C VAL A 224 -8.72 5.52 -0.41
N VAL A 225 -8.15 4.34 -0.09
CA VAL A 225 -7.66 3.39 -1.10
C VAL A 225 -8.80 2.94 -2.00
N ALA A 226 -9.95 2.55 -1.45
CA ALA A 226 -11.12 2.10 -2.23
C ALA A 226 -11.67 3.21 -3.14
N PHE A 227 -11.69 4.47 -2.67
CA PHE A 227 -12.03 5.61 -3.50
C PHE A 227 -11.04 5.76 -4.67
N LEU A 228 -9.73 5.79 -4.40
CA LEU A 228 -8.70 5.94 -5.43
C LEU A 228 -8.67 4.76 -6.42
N ALA A 229 -9.05 3.56 -5.98
CA ALA A 229 -9.18 2.38 -6.83
C ALA A 229 -10.38 2.47 -7.79
N SER A 230 -11.44 3.18 -7.42
CA SER A 230 -12.71 3.23 -8.14
C SER A 230 -12.73 4.27 -9.27
N ASP A 231 -13.76 4.16 -10.11
CA ASP A 231 -14.03 5.13 -11.19
C ASP A 231 -14.47 6.51 -10.66
N ALA A 232 -14.88 6.62 -9.38
CA ALA A 232 -15.13 7.91 -8.72
C ALA A 232 -13.87 8.80 -8.66
N ALA A 233 -12.67 8.20 -8.74
CA ALA A 233 -11.40 8.90 -8.81
C ALA A 233 -10.84 9.00 -10.24
N SER A 234 -11.68 8.92 -11.28
CA SER A 234 -11.25 8.84 -12.70
C SER A 234 -10.38 10.03 -13.14
N TYR A 235 -10.50 11.19 -12.51
CA TYR A 235 -9.68 12.37 -12.82
C TYR A 235 -8.61 12.67 -11.75
N VAL A 236 -8.34 11.70 -10.84
CA VAL A 236 -7.32 11.83 -9.78
C VAL A 236 -6.11 10.98 -10.13
N SER A 237 -5.00 11.62 -10.51
CA SER A 237 -3.73 10.95 -10.81
C SER A 237 -2.55 11.86 -10.43
N GLY A 238 -1.43 11.25 -9.99
CA GLY A 238 -0.23 11.97 -9.57
C GLY A 238 -0.31 12.61 -8.20
N GLN A 239 -1.35 12.33 -7.42
CA GLN A 239 -1.55 12.94 -6.10
C GLN A 239 -0.96 12.09 -4.98
N CYS A 240 -0.59 12.76 -3.89
CA CYS A 240 -0.28 12.11 -2.61
C CYS A 240 -1.26 12.64 -1.56
N TRP A 241 -2.15 11.78 -1.09
CA TRP A 241 -3.20 12.14 -0.15
C TRP A 241 -2.78 11.79 1.28
N ASN A 242 -2.75 12.79 2.14
CA ASN A 242 -2.52 12.58 3.57
C ASN A 242 -3.79 12.00 4.22
N VAL A 243 -3.63 10.90 4.98
CA VAL A 243 -4.66 10.31 5.83
C VAL A 243 -4.11 10.32 7.24
N CYS A 244 -4.14 11.48 7.90
CA CYS A 244 -3.32 11.73 9.08
C CYS A 244 -3.98 12.58 10.17
N GLY A 245 -5.30 12.81 10.09
CA GLY A 245 -6.00 13.61 11.09
C GLY A 245 -5.55 15.07 11.20
N GLY A 246 -4.95 15.63 10.13
CA GLY A 246 -4.40 16.99 10.10
C GLY A 246 -2.96 17.10 10.61
N MET A 247 -2.29 15.99 10.97
CA MET A 247 -0.91 15.98 11.45
C MET A 247 0.08 16.62 10.46
N GLN A 248 -0.21 16.52 9.18
CA GLN A 248 0.55 17.11 8.09
C GLN A 248 -0.40 17.83 7.14
N SER A 249 -0.30 19.14 7.07
CA SER A 249 -0.89 19.93 5.99
C SER A 249 0.08 19.95 4.80
N SER A 250 -0.43 19.76 3.63
CA SER A 250 0.24 19.64 2.32
C SER A 250 1.63 20.25 2.20
#